data_67cce2859e6033eb6e2435164bfa9a3c
#
_entry.id   67cce2859e6033eb6e2435164bfa9a3c
#
_cell.length_a   1.000
_cell.length_b   1.000
_cell.length_c   1.000
_cell.angle_alpha   90.00
_cell.angle_beta   90.00
_cell.angle_gamma   90.00
#
_symmetry.space_group_name_H-M   'P 1'
#
loop_
_entity.id
_entity.type
_entity.pdbx_description
1 polymer ?
#
loop_
_entity_poly.entity_id
_entity_poly.type
_entity_poly.pdbx_seq_one_letter_code
_entity_poly.pdbx_strand_id
1 'polypeptide(L)'
;GALLAGLVALGVGIPTLRLKGDYLAIATLGVSEIIRILIVNGGEITNGAAGILSIPGFTSWQMVYAFVVITTLFTLNFLRSPLGRNTLSVREDEIAAESVGVNTTKAKVIAFVFGAVTAAIAGALKAGFIGAVVPKDYSFTNTINILIIVVFGGIGSFTGSFVAAILLGIINTFLQPFGQLRMIIYAVALI
;
A
#
# COMPACT_ATOMS: atom_id res chain seq x y z
N GLY A 1 12.41 0.94 -9.73
CA GLY A 1 11.21 0.44 -9.06
C GLY A 1 10.16 1.52 -8.87
N ALA A 2 10.44 2.55 -8.04
CA ALA A 2 9.45 3.59 -7.66
C ALA A 2 8.90 4.38 -8.86
N LEU A 3 9.73 4.78 -9.82
CA LEU A 3 9.30 5.47 -11.04
C LEU A 3 8.37 4.59 -11.89
N LEU A 4 8.71 3.33 -12.06
CA LEU A 4 7.90 2.38 -12.82
C LEU A 4 6.55 2.13 -12.13
N ALA A 5 6.54 1.99 -10.80
CA ALA A 5 5.31 1.88 -10.03
C ALA A 5 4.43 3.14 -10.17
N GLY A 6 5.03 4.34 -10.17
CA GLY A 6 4.33 5.59 -10.42
C GLY A 6 3.69 5.65 -11.81
N LEU A 7 4.40 5.19 -12.86
CA LEU A 7 3.87 5.13 -14.23
C LEU A 7 2.71 4.13 -14.35
N VAL A 8 2.86 2.94 -13.77
CA VAL A 8 1.79 1.93 -13.74
C VAL A 8 0.59 2.46 -12.96
N ALA A 9 0.83 3.12 -11.82
CA ALA A 9 -0.23 3.73 -11.02
C ALA A 9 -0.97 4.84 -11.77
N LEU A 10 -0.29 5.63 -12.58
CA LEU A 10 -0.94 6.61 -13.47
C LEU A 10 -1.81 5.92 -14.52
N GLY A 11 -1.25 4.91 -15.20
CA GLY A 11 -1.97 4.18 -16.25
C GLY A 11 -3.22 3.48 -15.74
N VAL A 12 -3.15 2.90 -14.54
CA VAL A 12 -4.27 2.22 -13.88
C VAL A 12 -5.20 3.21 -13.18
N GLY A 13 -4.63 4.20 -12.49
CA GLY A 13 -5.37 5.15 -11.66
C GLY A 13 -6.32 6.03 -12.48
N ILE A 14 -5.90 6.51 -13.64
CA ILE A 14 -6.73 7.39 -14.47
C ILE A 14 -8.08 6.75 -14.83
N PRO A 15 -8.15 5.52 -15.34
CA PRO A 15 -9.43 4.88 -15.65
C PRO A 15 -10.19 4.42 -14.40
N THR A 16 -9.52 3.85 -13.40
CA THR A 16 -10.19 3.26 -12.23
C THR A 16 -10.72 4.30 -11.25
N LEU A 17 -9.98 5.39 -11.02
CA LEU A 17 -10.37 6.42 -10.05
C LEU A 17 -11.50 7.35 -10.52
N ARG A 18 -11.99 7.16 -11.74
CA ARG A 18 -13.26 7.76 -12.22
C ARG A 18 -14.48 7.02 -11.66
N LEU A 19 -14.30 5.79 -11.23
CA LEU A 19 -15.36 5.01 -10.59
C LEU A 19 -15.58 5.49 -9.17
N LYS A 20 -16.80 5.28 -8.65
CA LYS A 20 -17.20 5.71 -7.30
C LYS A 20 -17.60 4.50 -6.46
N GLY A 21 -17.40 4.62 -5.14
CA GLY A 21 -17.84 3.61 -4.17
C GLY A 21 -17.22 2.22 -4.41
N ASP A 22 -18.06 1.20 -4.31
CA ASP A 22 -17.65 -0.21 -4.36
C ASP A 22 -17.06 -0.62 -5.73
N TYR A 23 -17.50 0.03 -6.82
CA TYR A 23 -16.93 -0.22 -8.16
C TYR A 23 -15.45 0.14 -8.25
N LEU A 24 -15.02 1.19 -7.53
CA LEU A 24 -13.62 1.56 -7.45
C LEU A 24 -12.81 0.47 -6.74
N ALA A 25 -13.32 -0.06 -5.62
CA ALA A 25 -12.67 -1.12 -4.87
C ALA A 25 -12.53 -2.40 -5.71
N ILE A 26 -13.60 -2.82 -6.38
CA ILE A 26 -13.61 -4.00 -7.25
C ILE A 26 -12.63 -3.83 -8.42
N ALA A 27 -12.63 -2.67 -9.07
CA ALA A 27 -11.75 -2.41 -10.21
C ALA A 27 -10.27 -2.42 -9.79
N THR A 28 -9.91 -1.79 -8.68
CA THR A 28 -8.52 -1.76 -8.18
C THR A 28 -8.03 -3.12 -7.74
N LEU A 29 -8.89 -3.93 -7.08
CA LEU A 29 -8.58 -5.32 -6.75
C LEU A 29 -8.41 -6.17 -8.01
N GLY A 30 -9.29 -6.02 -9.00
CA GLY A 30 -9.18 -6.73 -10.28
C GLY A 30 -7.88 -6.41 -11.00
N VAL A 31 -7.48 -5.14 -11.05
CA VAL A 31 -6.21 -4.74 -11.67
C VAL A 31 -5.01 -5.30 -10.90
N SER A 32 -5.03 -5.29 -9.57
CA SER A 32 -3.94 -5.85 -8.77
C SER A 32 -3.75 -7.34 -9.05
N GLU A 33 -4.85 -8.09 -9.21
CA GLU A 33 -4.81 -9.50 -9.55
C GLU A 33 -4.34 -9.75 -10.99
N ILE A 34 -4.76 -8.91 -11.95
CA ILE A 34 -4.24 -8.96 -13.32
C ILE A 34 -2.72 -8.76 -13.34
N ILE A 35 -2.19 -7.78 -12.62
CA ILE A 35 -0.75 -7.54 -12.52
C ILE A 35 -0.05 -8.76 -11.91
N ARG A 36 -0.60 -9.33 -10.84
CA ARG A 36 -0.07 -10.54 -10.22
C ARG A 36 -0.02 -11.72 -11.20
N ILE A 37 -1.11 -11.95 -11.93
CA ILE A 37 -1.18 -13.02 -12.93
C ILE A 37 -0.19 -12.79 -14.08
N LEU A 38 -0.04 -11.56 -14.55
CA LEU A 38 0.94 -11.20 -15.57
C LEU A 38 2.37 -11.51 -15.07
N ILE A 39 2.68 -11.23 -13.82
CA ILE A 39 3.98 -11.56 -13.24
C ILE A 39 4.16 -13.08 -13.14
N VAL A 40 3.15 -13.82 -12.70
CA VAL A 40 3.21 -15.30 -12.61
C VAL A 40 3.38 -15.95 -13.99
N ASN A 41 2.76 -15.37 -15.02
CA ASN A 41 2.87 -15.88 -16.40
C ASN A 41 4.02 -15.27 -17.21
N GLY A 42 4.84 -14.40 -16.60
CA GLY A 42 5.95 -13.70 -17.28
C GLY A 42 7.16 -14.61 -17.65
N GLY A 43 7.05 -15.93 -17.43
CA GLY A 43 8.01 -16.93 -17.87
C GLY A 43 9.42 -16.68 -17.33
N GLU A 44 10.41 -16.66 -18.21
CA GLU A 44 11.83 -16.53 -17.85
C GLU A 44 12.20 -15.19 -17.21
N ILE A 45 11.43 -14.12 -17.49
CA ILE A 45 11.72 -12.76 -16.98
C ILE A 45 11.43 -12.65 -15.48
N THR A 46 10.35 -13.27 -15.03
CA THR A 46 9.85 -13.17 -13.65
C THR A 46 10.08 -14.44 -12.84
N ASN A 47 10.58 -15.49 -13.48
CA ASN A 47 10.68 -16.85 -12.92
C ASN A 47 9.33 -17.41 -12.45
N GLY A 48 8.24 -16.87 -12.98
CA GLY A 48 6.87 -17.34 -12.78
C GLY A 48 6.42 -17.34 -11.32
N ALA A 49 5.74 -18.40 -10.92
CA ALA A 49 5.22 -18.57 -9.56
C ALA A 49 6.32 -18.74 -8.49
N ALA A 50 7.52 -19.18 -8.87
CA ALA A 50 8.66 -19.32 -7.96
C ALA A 50 9.23 -17.97 -7.53
N GLY A 51 9.03 -16.94 -8.36
CA GLY A 51 9.55 -15.61 -8.10
C GLY A 51 11.05 -15.47 -8.25
N ILE A 52 11.57 -14.32 -7.90
CA ILE A 52 12.99 -14.00 -7.97
C ILE A 52 13.64 -14.35 -6.63
N LEU A 53 14.52 -15.31 -6.63
CA LEU A 53 15.29 -15.76 -5.46
C LEU A 53 16.74 -15.27 -5.58
N SER A 54 17.46 -15.28 -4.46
CA SER A 54 18.87 -14.89 -4.40
C SER A 54 19.14 -13.42 -4.76
N ILE A 55 18.25 -12.52 -4.33
CA ILE A 55 18.48 -11.07 -4.42
C ILE A 55 19.62 -10.71 -3.45
N PRO A 56 20.67 -9.98 -3.91
CA PRO A 56 21.71 -9.53 -2.99
C PRO A 56 21.12 -8.75 -1.81
N GLY A 57 21.54 -9.09 -0.61
CA GLY A 57 21.08 -8.43 0.64
C GLY A 57 21.71 -7.05 0.78
N PHE A 58 21.21 -6.06 0.07
CA PHE A 58 21.71 -4.68 0.13
C PHE A 58 21.01 -3.84 1.23
N THR A 59 19.91 -4.36 1.80
CA THR A 59 19.10 -3.60 2.77
C THR A 59 19.53 -3.95 4.19
N SER A 60 20.10 -2.96 4.91
CA SER A 60 20.36 -3.04 6.35
C SER A 60 19.18 -2.48 7.15
N TRP A 61 19.07 -2.86 8.41
CA TRP A 61 18.03 -2.33 9.31
C TRP A 61 18.10 -0.80 9.46
N GLN A 62 19.30 -0.24 9.42
CA GLN A 62 19.52 1.21 9.45
C GLN A 62 18.94 1.89 8.22
N MET A 63 19.12 1.28 7.04
CA MET A 63 18.56 1.77 5.78
C MET A 63 17.03 1.75 5.81
N VAL A 64 16.43 0.67 6.32
CA VAL A 64 14.96 0.59 6.50
C VAL A 64 14.48 1.72 7.40
N TYR A 65 15.12 1.91 8.56
CA TYR A 65 14.75 2.97 9.49
C TYR A 65 14.87 4.36 8.87
N ALA A 66 15.97 4.64 8.17
CA ALA A 66 16.16 5.92 7.48
C ALA A 66 15.05 6.17 6.44
N PHE A 67 14.69 5.17 5.64
CA PHE A 67 13.60 5.29 4.68
C PHE A 67 12.23 5.45 5.33
N VAL A 68 11.96 4.81 6.47
CA VAL A 68 10.74 5.00 7.25
C VAL A 68 10.63 6.45 7.70
N VAL A 69 11.70 7.03 8.24
CA VAL A 69 11.72 8.45 8.65
C VAL A 69 11.51 9.37 7.45
N ILE A 70 12.25 9.16 6.36
CA ILE A 70 12.14 9.97 5.14
C ILE A 70 10.71 9.91 4.57
N THR A 71 10.14 8.73 4.40
CA THR A 71 8.78 8.56 3.86
C THR A 71 7.73 9.16 4.78
N THR A 72 7.90 9.04 6.10
CA THR A 72 7.02 9.67 7.09
C THR A 72 7.04 11.19 6.96
N LEU A 73 8.22 11.79 6.94
CA LEU A 73 8.37 13.25 6.76
C LEU A 73 7.78 13.72 5.42
N PHE A 74 8.03 12.95 4.36
CA PHE A 74 7.51 13.27 3.03
C PHE A 74 5.98 13.21 3.00
N THR A 75 5.39 12.21 3.64
CA THR A 75 3.92 12.05 3.75
C THR A 75 3.30 13.19 4.57
N LEU A 76 3.90 13.54 5.70
CA LEU A 76 3.41 14.66 6.53
C LEU A 76 3.49 15.99 5.79
N ASN A 77 4.57 16.24 5.04
CA ASN A 77 4.71 17.43 4.21
C ASN A 77 3.70 17.42 3.05
N PHE A 78 3.48 16.27 2.41
CA PHE A 78 2.45 16.13 1.39
C PHE A 78 1.07 16.47 1.94
N LEU A 79 0.67 15.91 3.08
CA LEU A 79 -0.64 16.17 3.70
C LEU A 79 -0.83 17.66 4.06
N ARG A 80 0.23 18.38 4.44
CA ARG A 80 0.20 19.81 4.72
C ARG A 80 0.24 20.70 3.48
N SER A 81 0.58 20.16 2.32
CA SER A 81 0.65 20.88 1.05
C SER A 81 -0.76 21.24 0.52
N PRO A 82 -0.88 22.17 -0.42
CA PRO A 82 -2.15 22.45 -1.09
C PRO A 82 -2.74 21.22 -1.77
N LEU A 83 -1.90 20.38 -2.38
CA LEU A 83 -2.34 19.13 -3.02
C LEU A 83 -2.89 18.13 -2.00
N GLY A 84 -2.21 17.99 -0.87
CA GLY A 84 -2.67 17.13 0.23
C GLY A 84 -3.99 17.62 0.83
N ARG A 85 -4.15 18.93 1.03
CA ARG A 85 -5.42 19.50 1.51
C ARG A 85 -6.57 19.25 0.55
N ASN A 86 -6.35 19.37 -0.76
CA ASN A 86 -7.35 19.00 -1.76
C ASN A 86 -7.72 17.52 -1.69
N THR A 87 -6.74 16.65 -1.45
CA THR A 87 -6.98 15.22 -1.26
C THR A 87 -7.80 14.93 -0.02
N LEU A 88 -7.52 15.64 1.09
CA LEU A 88 -8.29 15.52 2.32
C LEU A 88 -9.73 16.03 2.15
N SER A 89 -9.95 17.15 1.47
CA SER A 89 -11.32 17.65 1.21
C SER A 89 -12.16 16.67 0.40
N VAL A 90 -11.57 16.02 -0.62
CA VAL A 90 -12.25 14.98 -1.41
C VAL A 90 -12.58 13.74 -0.57
N ARG A 91 -11.76 13.41 0.43
CA ARG A 91 -12.02 12.32 1.36
C ARG A 91 -13.22 12.60 2.27
N GLU A 92 -13.35 13.84 2.78
CA GLU A 92 -14.43 14.23 3.68
C GLU A 92 -15.78 14.28 2.94
N ASP A 93 -15.81 14.99 1.82
CA ASP A 93 -17.00 15.06 0.95
C ASP A 93 -16.59 15.40 -0.48
N GLU A 94 -16.76 14.45 -1.39
CA GLU A 94 -16.39 14.58 -2.79
C GLU A 94 -17.25 15.64 -3.51
N ILE A 95 -18.56 15.71 -3.19
CA ILE A 95 -19.50 16.62 -3.82
C ILE A 95 -19.23 18.06 -3.34
N ALA A 96 -19.01 18.24 -2.05
CA ALA A 96 -18.67 19.55 -1.49
C ALA A 96 -17.32 20.05 -2.03
N ALA A 97 -16.32 19.20 -2.15
CA ALA A 97 -15.01 19.56 -2.72
C ALA A 97 -15.13 20.00 -4.19
N GLU A 98 -15.94 19.31 -4.99
CA GLU A 98 -16.19 19.66 -6.37
C GLU A 98 -16.92 21.02 -6.51
N SER A 99 -17.86 21.31 -5.60
CA SER A 99 -18.61 22.57 -5.60
C SER A 99 -17.74 23.81 -5.35
N VAL A 100 -16.63 23.63 -4.60
CA VAL A 100 -15.65 24.70 -4.38
C VAL A 100 -14.48 24.69 -5.40
N GLY A 101 -14.64 23.93 -6.51
CA GLY A 101 -13.71 23.95 -7.63
C GLY A 101 -12.52 23.00 -7.51
N VAL A 102 -12.52 22.06 -6.56
CA VAL A 102 -11.48 21.02 -6.47
C VAL A 102 -11.72 19.96 -7.54
N ASN A 103 -10.69 19.68 -8.34
CA ASN A 103 -10.74 18.57 -9.30
C ASN A 103 -10.53 17.24 -8.56
N THR A 104 -11.64 16.55 -8.26
CA THR A 104 -11.68 15.34 -7.45
C THR A 104 -10.90 14.19 -8.08
N THR A 105 -11.01 13.99 -9.38
CA THR A 105 -10.26 12.96 -10.11
C THR A 105 -8.75 13.20 -10.01
N LYS A 106 -8.30 14.44 -10.23
CA LYS A 106 -6.87 14.79 -10.12
C LYS A 106 -6.35 14.57 -8.70
N ALA A 107 -7.12 14.95 -7.69
CA ALA A 107 -6.73 14.77 -6.29
C ALA A 107 -6.60 13.27 -5.95
N LYS A 108 -7.54 12.43 -6.38
CA LYS A 108 -7.50 10.97 -6.20
C LYS A 108 -6.29 10.35 -6.91
N VAL A 109 -6.02 10.73 -8.17
CA VAL A 109 -4.88 10.21 -8.94
C VAL A 109 -3.56 10.57 -8.27
N ILE A 110 -3.39 11.80 -7.79
CA ILE A 110 -2.17 12.23 -7.10
C ILE A 110 -1.95 11.41 -5.82
N ALA A 111 -2.99 11.23 -5.00
CA ALA A 111 -2.92 10.41 -3.80
C ALA A 111 -2.56 8.95 -4.10
N PHE A 112 -3.19 8.37 -5.13
CA PHE A 112 -2.95 7.00 -5.55
C PHE A 112 -1.51 6.78 -6.03
N VAL A 113 -1.01 7.68 -6.88
CA VAL A 113 0.38 7.63 -7.37
C VAL A 113 1.37 7.82 -6.22
N PHE A 114 1.10 8.75 -5.32
CA PHE A 114 1.93 8.95 -4.13
C PHE A 114 2.00 7.67 -3.28
N GLY A 115 0.86 7.03 -3.01
CA GLY A 115 0.78 5.76 -2.30
C GLY A 115 1.54 4.63 -3.03
N ALA A 116 1.39 4.52 -4.34
CA ALA A 116 2.07 3.50 -5.14
C ALA A 116 3.60 3.67 -5.14
N VAL A 117 4.09 4.90 -5.23
CA VAL A 117 5.53 5.19 -5.17
C VAL A 117 6.12 4.83 -3.80
N THR A 118 5.45 5.23 -2.71
CA THR A 118 5.91 4.89 -1.35
C THR A 118 5.83 3.39 -1.08
N ALA A 119 4.79 2.70 -1.55
CA ALA A 119 4.66 1.24 -1.46
C ALA A 119 5.77 0.52 -2.26
N ALA A 120 6.14 1.02 -3.43
CA ALA A 120 7.22 0.44 -4.23
C ALA A 120 8.59 0.57 -3.56
N ILE A 121 8.85 1.68 -2.86
CA ILE A 121 10.06 1.85 -2.05
C ILE A 121 10.09 0.81 -0.92
N ALA A 122 8.98 0.65 -0.19
CA ALA A 122 8.87 -0.34 0.86
C ALA A 122 9.04 -1.78 0.32
N GLY A 123 8.46 -2.08 -0.84
CA GLY A 123 8.63 -3.36 -1.51
C GLY A 123 10.08 -3.66 -1.92
N ALA A 124 10.79 -2.65 -2.42
CA ALA A 124 12.21 -2.79 -2.78
C ALA A 124 13.09 -3.04 -1.54
N LEU A 125 12.83 -2.34 -0.43
CA LEU A 125 13.53 -2.54 0.84
C LEU A 125 13.26 -3.94 1.40
N LYS A 126 11.99 -4.40 1.36
CA LYS A 126 11.60 -5.76 1.76
C LYS A 126 12.33 -6.81 0.91
N ALA A 127 12.38 -6.62 -0.41
CA ALA A 127 13.07 -7.54 -1.32
C ALA A 127 14.57 -7.65 -1.00
N GLY A 128 15.25 -6.52 -0.77
CA GLY A 128 16.66 -6.52 -0.39
C GLY A 128 16.94 -7.04 1.01
N PHE A 129 15.95 -7.00 1.92
CA PHE A 129 16.08 -7.52 3.29
C PHE A 129 15.86 -9.04 3.35
N ILE A 130 14.82 -9.53 2.67
CA ILE A 130 14.45 -10.97 2.66
C ILE A 130 15.32 -11.75 1.67
N GLY A 131 15.84 -11.10 0.61
CA GLY A 131 16.61 -11.74 -0.45
C GLY A 131 15.76 -12.51 -1.47
N ALA A 132 14.44 -12.39 -1.40
CA ALA A 132 13.51 -13.05 -2.32
C ALA A 132 12.23 -12.24 -2.51
N VAL A 133 11.62 -12.35 -3.71
CA VAL A 133 10.31 -11.79 -4.03
C VAL A 133 9.47 -12.88 -4.68
N VAL A 134 8.41 -13.30 -3.99
CA VAL A 134 7.49 -14.32 -4.48
C VAL A 134 6.12 -13.69 -4.74
N PRO A 135 5.51 -13.89 -5.93
CA PRO A 135 4.20 -13.29 -6.26
C PRO A 135 3.08 -13.66 -5.29
N LYS A 136 3.19 -14.80 -4.62
CA LYS A 136 2.24 -15.26 -3.59
C LYS A 136 2.17 -14.32 -2.40
N ASP A 137 3.27 -13.64 -2.04
CA ASP A 137 3.31 -12.71 -0.92
C ASP A 137 2.55 -11.40 -1.20
N TYR A 138 2.20 -11.15 -2.46
CA TYR A 138 1.44 -9.98 -2.91
C TYR A 138 0.01 -10.35 -3.30
N SER A 139 -0.54 -11.39 -2.65
CA SER A 139 -1.91 -11.86 -2.85
C SER A 139 -2.94 -10.98 -2.13
N PHE A 140 -4.21 -11.18 -2.47
CA PHE A 140 -5.37 -10.54 -1.83
C PHE A 140 -5.35 -10.63 -0.30
N THR A 141 -4.94 -11.78 0.26
CA THR A 141 -4.83 -11.98 1.71
C THR A 141 -3.88 -10.98 2.37
N ASN A 142 -2.78 -10.66 1.71
CA ASN A 142 -1.81 -9.68 2.23
C ASN A 142 -2.35 -8.24 2.16
N THR A 143 -3.16 -7.95 1.15
CA THR A 143 -3.88 -6.67 1.04
C THR A 143 -4.87 -6.49 2.19
N ILE A 144 -5.59 -7.54 2.58
CA ILE A 144 -6.49 -7.53 3.75
C ILE A 144 -5.71 -7.24 5.03
N ASN A 145 -4.54 -7.85 5.24
CA ASN A 145 -3.71 -7.58 6.42
C ASN A 145 -3.30 -6.10 6.52
N ILE A 146 -2.94 -5.48 5.39
CA ILE A 146 -2.61 -4.05 5.35
C ILE A 146 -3.86 -3.20 5.62
N LEU A 147 -5.01 -3.59 5.07
CA LEU A 147 -6.29 -2.91 5.32
C LEU A 147 -6.65 -2.95 6.81
N ILE A 148 -6.48 -4.09 7.48
CA ILE A 148 -6.69 -4.24 8.92
C ILE A 148 -5.82 -3.24 9.70
N ILE A 149 -4.55 -3.09 9.35
CA ILE A 149 -3.65 -2.12 10.00
C ILE A 149 -4.20 -0.70 9.87
N VAL A 150 -4.67 -0.32 8.68
CA VAL A 150 -5.20 1.02 8.42
C VAL A 150 -6.52 1.27 9.15
N VAL A 151 -7.42 0.27 9.16
CA VAL A 151 -8.72 0.36 9.86
C VAL A 151 -8.51 0.45 11.36
N PHE A 152 -7.65 -0.40 11.93
CA PHE A 152 -7.31 -0.39 13.35
C PHE A 152 -6.64 0.91 13.79
N GLY A 153 -5.81 1.49 12.93
CA GLY A 153 -5.18 2.79 13.17
C GLY A 153 -6.12 3.99 13.05
N GLY A 154 -7.34 3.77 12.55
CA GLY A 154 -8.33 4.79 12.25
C GLY A 154 -8.21 5.32 10.82
N ILE A 155 -9.28 5.09 10.04
CA ILE A 155 -9.35 5.50 8.63
C ILE A 155 -9.13 7.02 8.54
N GLY A 156 -8.09 7.41 7.79
CA GLY A 156 -7.72 8.81 7.58
C GLY A 156 -6.74 9.40 8.60
N SER A 157 -6.34 8.67 9.63
CA SER A 157 -5.28 9.08 10.56
C SER A 157 -3.95 8.44 10.18
N PHE A 158 -3.03 9.24 9.64
CA PHE A 158 -1.67 8.76 9.32
C PHE A 158 -0.92 8.31 10.58
N THR A 159 -1.00 9.11 11.65
CA THR A 159 -0.35 8.78 12.94
C THR A 159 -0.94 7.53 13.58
N GLY A 160 -2.27 7.37 13.51
CA GLY A 160 -2.96 6.18 14.00
C GLY A 160 -2.53 4.91 13.24
N SER A 161 -2.50 4.96 11.91
CA SER A 161 -2.06 3.84 11.06
C SER A 161 -0.58 3.49 11.31
N PHE A 162 0.28 4.48 11.57
CA PHE A 162 1.68 4.27 11.90
C PHE A 162 1.85 3.54 13.24
N VAL A 163 1.14 3.99 14.27
CA VAL A 163 1.14 3.33 15.59
C VAL A 163 0.56 1.91 15.50
N ALA A 164 -0.55 1.75 14.77
CA ALA A 164 -1.17 0.44 14.55
C ALA A 164 -0.24 -0.52 13.82
N ALA A 165 0.52 -0.06 12.84
CA ALA A 165 1.50 -0.90 12.13
C ALA A 165 2.59 -1.42 13.07
N ILE A 166 3.08 -0.59 13.98
CA ILE A 166 4.06 -1.00 15.00
C ILE A 166 3.44 -2.00 15.98
N LEU A 167 2.27 -1.68 16.54
CA LEU A 167 1.58 -2.55 17.51
C LEU A 167 1.25 -3.92 16.91
N LEU A 168 0.63 -3.94 15.72
CA LEU A 168 0.29 -5.19 15.05
C LEU A 168 1.52 -5.95 14.57
N GLY A 169 2.61 -5.27 14.21
CA GLY A 169 3.89 -5.89 13.93
C GLY A 169 4.47 -6.62 15.14
N ILE A 170 4.44 -5.99 16.31
CA ILE A 170 4.88 -6.58 17.59
C ILE A 170 3.96 -7.77 17.93
N ILE A 171 2.66 -7.59 17.91
CA ILE A 171 1.68 -8.63 18.19
C ILE A 171 1.89 -9.83 17.24
N ASN A 172 2.09 -9.58 15.93
CA ASN A 172 2.38 -10.63 14.97
C ASN A 172 3.60 -11.46 15.33
N THR A 173 4.66 -10.81 15.78
CA THR A 173 5.91 -11.49 16.18
C THR A 173 5.68 -12.38 17.41
N PHE A 174 4.94 -11.90 18.41
CA PHE A 174 4.61 -12.68 19.59
C PHE A 174 3.61 -13.82 19.33
N LEU A 175 2.68 -13.64 18.37
CA LEU A 175 1.68 -14.64 18.03
C LEU A 175 2.13 -15.61 16.93
N GLN A 176 3.29 -15.43 16.34
CA GLN A 176 3.83 -16.33 15.33
C GLN A 176 3.87 -17.80 15.76
N PRO A 177 4.19 -18.16 17.03
CA PRO A 177 4.16 -19.54 17.49
C PRO A 177 2.76 -20.16 17.52
N PHE A 178 1.71 -19.35 17.61
CA PHE A 178 0.31 -19.81 17.75
C PHE A 178 -0.41 -20.05 16.42
N GLY A 179 0.27 -19.93 15.29
CA GLY A 179 -0.24 -20.30 13.95
C GLY A 179 -1.60 -19.66 13.58
N GLN A 180 -2.64 -20.48 13.41
CA GLN A 180 -3.95 -20.01 12.98
C GLN A 180 -4.75 -19.23 14.03
N LEU A 181 -4.45 -19.36 15.31
CA LEU A 181 -5.11 -18.59 16.38
C LEU A 181 -4.89 -17.09 16.23
N ARG A 182 -3.85 -16.69 15.52
CA ARG A 182 -3.56 -15.30 15.17
C ARG A 182 -4.72 -14.62 14.44
N MET A 183 -5.38 -15.32 13.51
CA MET A 183 -6.52 -14.77 12.77
C MET A 183 -7.73 -14.54 13.66
N ILE A 184 -7.95 -15.43 14.63
CA ILE A 184 -9.06 -15.29 15.60
C ILE A 184 -8.82 -14.09 16.50
N ILE A 185 -7.58 -13.90 16.96
CA ILE A 185 -7.22 -12.76 17.82
C ILE A 185 -7.39 -11.44 17.06
N TYR A 186 -7.04 -11.39 15.78
CA TYR A 186 -7.29 -10.21 14.95
C TYR A 186 -8.77 -9.93 14.76
N ALA A 187 -9.58 -10.95 14.52
CA ALA A 187 -11.02 -10.80 14.38
C ALA A 187 -11.65 -10.25 15.66
N VAL A 188 -11.23 -10.76 16.83
CA VAL A 188 -11.71 -10.28 18.13
C VAL A 188 -11.21 -8.87 18.45
N ALA A 189 -10.00 -8.51 18.06
CA ALA A 189 -9.46 -7.16 18.29
C ALA A 189 -10.11 -6.08 17.39
N LEU A 190 -10.81 -6.51 16.33
CA LEU A 190 -11.47 -5.62 15.36
C LEU A 190 -12.93 -5.33 15.71
N ILE A 191 -13.52 -6.12 16.61
CA ILE A 191 -14.88 -5.97 17.14
C ILE A 191 -14.88 -5.07 18.37
#